data_12ab860fbddbd7b9060e49843c763217
#
_entry.id   12ab860fbddbd7b9060e49843c763217
#
_cell.length_a   1.000
_cell.length_b   1.000
_cell.length_c   1.000
_cell.angle_alpha   90.00
_cell.angle_beta   90.00
_cell.angle_gamma   90.00
#
_symmetry.space_group_name_H-M   'P 1'
#
loop_
_entity.id
_entity.type
_entity.pdbx_description
1 polymer ?
#
loop_
_entity_poly.entity_id
_entity_poly.type
_entity_poly.pdbx_seq_one_letter_code
_entity_poly.pdbx_strand_id
1 'polypeptide(L)'
;MGLVVDTTYGVPVVHHGGDLTGYHSDMIWLPEQNVGAVILTNGDPGWLLRSHLRRKLLEVLFDGRPEAEAKLNADAKSFYSSLAADRKLLTIPADANETAKLGKHYTNPSLGDITVSTSGASTIFDFGEWKSEVATRKNPDGTISFITIVPGAMGFEFVVGSGPKRTLTIRDAQHEYVFEER
;
A
#
# COMPACT_ATOMS: atom_id res chain seq x y z
N MET A 1 1.97 -12.49 23.02
CA MET A 1 0.82 -12.77 22.15
C MET A 1 0.36 -11.46 21.52
N GLY A 2 0.24 -11.40 20.21
CA GLY A 2 -0.08 -10.15 19.49
C GLY A 2 -1.58 -9.84 19.37
N LEU A 3 -2.40 -10.15 20.38
CA LEU A 3 -3.83 -9.81 20.36
C LEU A 3 -4.07 -8.45 21.01
N VAL A 4 -4.99 -7.70 20.43
CA VAL A 4 -5.49 -6.42 20.96
C VAL A 4 -6.80 -6.69 21.68
N VAL A 5 -6.96 -6.08 22.87
CA VAL A 5 -8.23 -6.07 23.60
C VAL A 5 -8.76 -4.63 23.55
N ASP A 6 -9.87 -4.45 22.87
CA ASP A 6 -10.56 -3.17 22.72
C ASP A 6 -11.83 -3.15 23.59
N THR A 7 -11.94 -2.15 24.45
CA THR A 7 -13.09 -1.96 25.34
C THR A 7 -13.83 -0.63 25.06
N THR A 8 -13.54 0.00 23.94
CA THR A 8 -14.07 1.34 23.56
C THR A 8 -15.59 1.42 23.64
N TYR A 9 -16.29 0.34 23.36
CA TYR A 9 -17.76 0.31 23.35
C TYR A 9 -18.38 -0.38 24.57
N GLY A 10 -17.58 -0.55 25.65
CA GLY A 10 -18.05 -1.18 26.89
C GLY A 10 -18.16 -2.71 26.83
N VAL A 11 -17.84 -3.31 25.69
CA VAL A 11 -17.78 -4.76 25.49
C VAL A 11 -16.35 -5.13 25.11
N PRO A 12 -15.71 -6.09 25.79
CA PRO A 12 -14.38 -6.54 25.43
C PRO A 12 -14.39 -7.22 24.06
N VAL A 13 -13.66 -6.66 23.12
CA VAL A 13 -13.42 -7.22 21.79
C VAL A 13 -11.95 -7.60 21.67
N VAL A 14 -11.68 -8.88 21.52
CA VAL A 14 -10.31 -9.38 21.23
C VAL A 14 -10.17 -9.49 19.72
N HIS A 15 -9.14 -8.87 19.17
CA HIS A 15 -8.94 -8.89 17.72
C HIS A 15 -7.47 -8.81 17.33
N HIS A 16 -7.19 -9.16 16.09
CA HIS A 16 -5.91 -8.92 15.42
C HIS A 16 -6.12 -8.93 13.92
N GLY A 17 -5.50 -7.95 13.24
CA GLY A 17 -5.50 -7.86 11.79
C GLY A 17 -4.19 -8.34 11.18
N GLY A 18 -4.22 -8.68 9.91
CA GLY A 18 -3.04 -8.97 9.08
C GLY A 18 -3.06 -8.16 7.80
N ASP A 19 -1.88 -7.71 7.37
CA ASP A 19 -1.67 -6.98 6.13
C ASP A 19 -0.57 -7.64 5.32
N LEU A 20 -0.90 -7.92 4.08
CA LEU A 20 0.06 -8.21 3.03
C LEU A 20 -0.38 -7.43 1.80
N THR A 21 0.53 -7.06 0.92
CA THR A 21 0.22 -6.30 -0.29
C THR A 21 -0.96 -6.90 -1.05
N GLY A 22 -2.07 -6.16 -1.13
CA GLY A 22 -3.31 -6.60 -1.76
C GLY A 22 -4.19 -7.56 -0.94
N TYR A 23 -3.75 -7.97 0.26
CA TYR A 23 -4.51 -8.91 1.10
C TYR A 23 -4.61 -8.37 2.53
N HIS A 24 -5.81 -8.39 3.08
CA HIS A 24 -6.05 -7.95 4.45
C HIS A 24 -6.93 -8.93 5.18
N SER A 25 -6.67 -9.08 6.47
CA SER A 25 -7.48 -9.94 7.33
C SER A 25 -7.79 -9.24 8.65
N ASP A 26 -8.86 -9.62 9.29
CA ASP A 26 -9.12 -9.34 10.68
C ASP A 26 -9.85 -10.54 11.31
N MET A 27 -9.46 -10.90 12.53
CA MET A 27 -10.18 -11.82 13.37
C MET A 27 -10.72 -11.06 14.58
N ILE A 28 -11.93 -11.38 14.96
CA ILE A 28 -12.66 -10.71 16.03
C ILE A 28 -13.25 -11.79 16.93
N TRP A 29 -13.13 -11.61 18.23
CA TRP A 29 -13.75 -12.48 19.21
C TRP A 29 -14.32 -11.66 20.36
N LEU A 30 -15.56 -11.93 20.74
CA LEU A 30 -16.26 -11.40 21.88
C LEU A 30 -16.40 -12.52 22.92
N PRO A 31 -15.49 -12.57 23.91
CA PRO A 31 -15.40 -13.70 24.84
C PRO A 31 -16.69 -13.92 25.66
N GLU A 32 -17.30 -12.85 26.14
CA GLU A 32 -18.50 -12.89 27.00
C GLU A 32 -19.74 -13.34 26.24
N GLN A 33 -19.79 -13.10 24.91
CA GLN A 33 -20.92 -13.46 24.05
C GLN A 33 -20.67 -14.78 23.34
N ASN A 34 -19.46 -15.34 23.42
CA ASN A 34 -19.02 -16.52 22.69
C ASN A 34 -19.27 -16.41 21.16
N VAL A 35 -19.00 -15.21 20.62
CA VAL A 35 -19.15 -14.91 19.18
C VAL A 35 -17.80 -14.55 18.61
N GLY A 36 -17.50 -15.09 17.43
CA GLY A 36 -16.32 -14.74 16.65
C GLY A 36 -16.66 -14.47 15.18
N ALA A 37 -15.82 -13.65 14.55
CA ALA A 37 -15.88 -13.41 13.12
C ALA A 37 -14.49 -13.29 12.52
N VAL A 38 -14.36 -13.62 11.24
CA VAL A 38 -13.14 -13.42 10.45
C VAL A 38 -13.54 -12.75 9.15
N ILE A 39 -12.75 -11.75 8.76
CA ILE A 39 -12.84 -11.16 7.42
C ILE A 39 -11.52 -11.37 6.69
N LEU A 40 -11.61 -11.76 5.44
CA LEU A 40 -10.49 -11.89 4.51
C LEU A 40 -10.83 -11.08 3.25
N THR A 41 -9.89 -10.27 2.80
CA THR A 41 -10.03 -9.47 1.57
C THR A 41 -8.82 -9.68 0.67
N ASN A 42 -9.06 -9.68 -0.64
CA ASN A 42 -8.04 -9.85 -1.68
C ASN A 42 -7.92 -8.61 -2.56
N GLY A 43 -8.00 -7.44 -1.97
CA GLY A 43 -7.85 -6.17 -2.68
C GLY A 43 -7.72 -4.99 -1.73
N ASP A 44 -6.96 -3.99 -2.16
CA ASP A 44 -6.94 -2.69 -1.53
C ASP A 44 -8.16 -1.88 -1.95
N PRO A 45 -8.82 -1.18 -1.04
CA PRO A 45 -8.53 -0.89 0.36
C PRO A 45 -9.28 -1.78 1.36
N GLY A 46 -9.20 -3.11 1.25
CA GLY A 46 -9.88 -4.05 2.16
C GLY A 46 -9.60 -3.81 3.65
N TRP A 47 -8.47 -3.20 3.98
CA TRP A 47 -8.13 -2.79 5.35
C TRP A 47 -9.16 -1.83 5.97
N LEU A 48 -9.88 -1.03 5.17
CA LEU A 48 -10.95 -0.15 5.66
C LEU A 48 -12.08 -0.94 6.34
N LEU A 49 -12.30 -2.18 5.94
CA LEU A 49 -13.40 -2.98 6.48
C LEU A 49 -13.20 -3.43 7.92
N ARG A 50 -11.97 -3.47 8.44
CA ARG A 50 -11.65 -4.03 9.76
C ARG A 50 -12.42 -3.39 10.91
N SER A 51 -12.14 -2.11 11.16
CA SER A 51 -12.78 -1.37 12.27
C SER A 51 -14.29 -1.23 12.07
N HIS A 52 -14.72 -1.05 10.81
CA HIS A 52 -16.14 -0.89 10.49
C HIS A 52 -16.91 -2.20 10.62
N LEU A 53 -16.31 -3.35 10.28
CA LEU A 53 -16.92 -4.64 10.50
C LEU A 53 -17.07 -4.94 12.01
N ARG A 54 -16.01 -4.66 12.80
CA ARG A 54 -16.10 -4.79 14.26
C ARG A 54 -17.25 -3.94 14.82
N ARG A 55 -17.32 -2.67 14.42
CA ARG A 55 -18.40 -1.78 14.82
C ARG A 55 -19.77 -2.31 14.37
N LYS A 56 -19.90 -2.75 13.13
CA LYS A 56 -21.15 -3.31 12.59
C LYS A 56 -21.59 -4.56 13.35
N LEU A 57 -20.65 -5.44 13.70
CA LEU A 57 -20.95 -6.63 14.49
C LEU A 57 -21.54 -6.25 15.85
N LEU A 58 -20.95 -5.27 16.54
CA LEU A 58 -21.48 -4.79 17.82
C LEU A 58 -22.86 -4.13 17.67
N GLU A 59 -23.07 -3.35 16.61
CA GLU A 59 -24.38 -2.74 16.31
C GLU A 59 -25.48 -3.80 16.15
N VAL A 60 -25.17 -4.89 15.45
CA VAL A 60 -26.15 -5.97 15.22
C VAL A 60 -26.39 -6.80 16.48
N LEU A 61 -25.36 -7.09 17.25
CA LEU A 61 -25.47 -7.94 18.43
C LEU A 61 -26.14 -7.23 19.62
N PHE A 62 -26.00 -5.91 19.71
CA PHE A 62 -26.42 -5.12 20.87
C PHE A 62 -27.44 -4.02 20.54
N ASP A 63 -28.11 -4.09 19.40
CA ASP A 63 -29.04 -3.05 18.91
C ASP A 63 -28.43 -1.63 19.00
N GLY A 64 -27.14 -1.55 18.67
CA GLY A 64 -26.38 -0.30 18.73
C GLY A 64 -26.79 0.69 17.63
N ARG A 65 -26.38 1.96 17.79
CA ARG A 65 -26.61 2.97 16.75
C ARG A 65 -25.95 2.57 15.45
N PRO A 66 -26.66 2.64 14.30
CA PRO A 66 -26.16 2.21 12.99
C PRO A 66 -25.21 3.26 12.38
N GLU A 67 -23.99 3.35 12.88
CA GLU A 67 -22.96 4.32 12.46
C GLU A 67 -21.89 3.73 11.54
N ALA A 68 -21.69 2.40 11.58
CA ALA A 68 -20.58 1.73 10.89
C ALA A 68 -20.58 1.98 9.39
N GLU A 69 -21.75 1.88 8.75
CA GLU A 69 -21.86 2.09 7.29
C GLU A 69 -21.60 3.54 6.89
N ALA A 70 -22.11 4.51 7.66
CA ALA A 70 -21.89 5.91 7.38
C ALA A 70 -20.40 6.28 7.52
N LYS A 71 -19.73 5.75 8.56
CA LYS A 71 -18.30 5.92 8.78
C LYS A 71 -17.47 5.26 7.68
N LEU A 72 -17.79 4.01 7.31
CA LEU A 72 -17.12 3.34 6.20
C LEU A 72 -17.21 4.14 4.90
N ASN A 73 -18.40 4.64 4.57
CA ASN A 73 -18.60 5.44 3.36
C ASN A 73 -17.79 6.75 3.40
N ALA A 74 -17.72 7.42 4.55
CA ALA A 74 -16.92 8.62 4.71
C ALA A 74 -15.41 8.35 4.55
N ASP A 75 -14.91 7.28 5.19
CA ASP A 75 -13.49 6.90 5.12
C ASP A 75 -13.10 6.42 3.72
N ALA A 76 -13.97 5.64 3.06
CA ALA A 76 -13.77 5.23 1.68
C ALA A 76 -13.72 6.46 0.74
N LYS A 77 -14.64 7.41 0.89
CA LYS A 77 -14.62 8.65 0.12
C LYS A 77 -13.33 9.44 0.33
N SER A 78 -12.89 9.56 1.58
CA SER A 78 -11.63 10.24 1.93
C SER A 78 -10.44 9.54 1.27
N PHE A 79 -10.35 8.22 1.41
CA PHE A 79 -9.29 7.41 0.81
C PHE A 79 -9.21 7.60 -0.71
N TYR A 80 -10.32 7.42 -1.42
CA TYR A 80 -10.33 7.58 -2.88
C TYR A 80 -10.06 9.01 -3.33
N SER A 81 -10.45 10.01 -2.54
CA SER A 81 -10.14 11.41 -2.83
C SER A 81 -8.64 11.68 -2.70
N SER A 82 -7.99 11.14 -1.66
CA SER A 82 -6.53 11.23 -1.48
C SER A 82 -5.78 10.50 -2.60
N LEU A 83 -6.19 9.28 -2.92
CA LEU A 83 -5.61 8.51 -4.02
C LEU A 83 -5.71 9.25 -5.36
N ALA A 84 -6.85 9.89 -5.63
CA ALA A 84 -7.04 10.69 -6.84
C ALA A 84 -6.17 11.98 -6.84
N ALA A 85 -5.93 12.58 -5.67
CA ALA A 85 -5.03 13.71 -5.53
C ALA A 85 -3.58 13.31 -5.77
N ASP A 86 -3.12 12.22 -5.16
CA ASP A 86 -1.76 11.69 -5.34
C ASP A 86 -1.50 11.31 -6.81
N ARG A 87 -2.48 10.69 -7.47
CA ARG A 87 -2.38 10.33 -8.89
C ARG A 87 -2.17 11.55 -9.81
N LYS A 88 -2.67 12.73 -9.44
CA LYS A 88 -2.45 13.97 -10.21
C LYS A 88 -1.00 14.47 -10.16
N LEU A 89 -0.22 14.02 -9.17
CA LEU A 89 1.20 14.34 -9.05
C LEU A 89 2.07 13.45 -9.94
N LEU A 90 1.49 12.41 -10.54
CA LEU A 90 2.19 11.44 -11.37
C LEU A 90 2.11 11.80 -12.83
N THR A 91 3.22 11.66 -13.54
CA THR A 91 3.27 11.62 -15.00
C THR A 91 3.11 10.17 -15.46
N ILE A 92 2.00 9.87 -16.13
CA ILE A 92 1.62 8.52 -16.62
C ILE A 92 1.34 8.61 -18.11
N PRO A 93 2.02 7.85 -18.98
CA PRO A 93 3.19 6.98 -18.69
C PRO A 93 4.36 7.77 -18.09
N ALA A 94 5.36 7.07 -17.53
CA ALA A 94 6.56 7.69 -17.00
C ALA A 94 7.24 8.60 -18.03
N ASP A 95 7.81 9.73 -17.56
CA ASP A 95 8.49 10.68 -18.42
C ASP A 95 9.60 10.01 -19.22
N ALA A 96 9.53 10.13 -20.56
CA ALA A 96 10.44 9.45 -21.47
C ALA A 96 11.90 9.91 -21.29
N ASN A 97 12.13 11.19 -20.95
CA ASN A 97 13.47 11.71 -20.75
C ASN A 97 14.08 11.15 -19.45
N GLU A 98 13.27 10.98 -18.41
CA GLU A 98 13.75 10.38 -17.15
C GLU A 98 13.95 8.87 -17.32
N THR A 99 13.04 8.19 -18.02
CA THR A 99 13.18 6.76 -18.38
C THR A 99 14.45 6.50 -19.20
N ALA A 100 14.74 7.32 -20.19
CA ALA A 100 15.93 7.17 -21.06
C ALA A 100 17.27 7.29 -20.31
N LYS A 101 17.25 7.86 -19.11
CA LYS A 101 18.43 7.98 -18.27
C LYS A 101 18.62 6.78 -17.32
N LEU A 102 17.67 5.86 -17.23
CA LEU A 102 17.80 4.67 -16.38
C LEU A 102 18.70 3.62 -17.03
N GLY A 103 19.51 2.97 -16.17
CA GLY A 103 20.14 1.70 -16.52
C GLY A 103 19.12 0.57 -16.69
N LYS A 104 19.57 -0.52 -17.30
CA LYS A 104 18.70 -1.69 -17.53
C LYS A 104 18.61 -2.62 -16.31
N HIS A 105 19.62 -2.61 -15.46
CA HIS A 105 19.72 -3.54 -14.33
C HIS A 105 20.22 -2.80 -13.09
N TYR A 106 19.53 -3.03 -12.00
CA TYR A 106 19.86 -2.54 -10.67
C TYR A 106 19.90 -3.70 -9.69
N THR A 107 20.73 -3.65 -8.69
CA THR A 107 20.88 -4.72 -7.69
C THR A 107 20.93 -4.16 -6.26
N ASN A 108 20.28 -4.87 -5.35
CA ASN A 108 20.40 -4.65 -3.91
C ASN A 108 20.66 -6.00 -3.23
N PRO A 109 21.66 -6.10 -2.30
CA PRO A 109 22.02 -7.37 -1.67
C PRO A 109 20.88 -8.03 -0.87
N SER A 110 19.94 -7.24 -0.36
CA SER A 110 18.84 -7.71 0.49
C SER A 110 17.53 -7.95 -0.26
N LEU A 111 17.27 -7.14 -1.31
CA LEU A 111 15.99 -7.14 -2.04
C LEU A 111 16.09 -7.72 -3.46
N GLY A 112 17.29 -8.13 -3.89
CA GLY A 112 17.50 -8.71 -5.22
C GLY A 112 17.67 -7.67 -6.32
N ASP A 113 17.22 -8.02 -7.51
CA ASP A 113 17.48 -7.26 -8.74
C ASP A 113 16.21 -6.59 -9.27
N ILE A 114 16.39 -5.46 -9.94
CA ILE A 114 15.35 -4.80 -10.75
C ILE A 114 15.84 -4.78 -12.20
N THR A 115 15.05 -5.34 -13.10
CA THR A 115 15.25 -5.17 -14.55
C THR A 115 14.30 -4.10 -15.07
N VAL A 116 14.86 -3.09 -15.73
CA VAL A 116 14.11 -2.00 -16.34
C VAL A 116 13.93 -2.28 -17.82
N SER A 117 12.70 -2.25 -18.27
CA SER A 117 12.33 -2.43 -19.68
C SER A 117 11.23 -1.46 -20.10
N THR A 118 10.98 -1.37 -21.40
CA THR A 118 9.88 -0.58 -21.96
C THR A 118 8.94 -1.46 -22.75
N SER A 119 7.64 -1.19 -22.67
CA SER A 119 6.60 -1.83 -23.48
C SER A 119 5.67 -0.74 -24.04
N GLY A 120 5.80 -0.44 -25.32
CA GLY A 120 5.17 0.73 -25.89
C GLY A 120 5.67 2.02 -25.23
N ALA A 121 4.76 2.80 -24.67
CA ALA A 121 5.08 4.02 -23.92
C ALA A 121 5.33 3.76 -22.42
N SER A 122 5.08 2.55 -21.92
CA SER A 122 5.18 2.22 -20.49
C SER A 122 6.60 1.80 -20.12
N THR A 123 7.07 2.27 -18.97
CA THR A 123 8.30 1.80 -18.31
C THR A 123 7.91 0.72 -17.31
N ILE A 124 8.60 -0.42 -17.37
CA ILE A 124 8.34 -1.60 -16.54
C ILE A 124 9.52 -1.84 -15.62
N PHE A 125 9.26 -1.96 -14.33
CA PHE A 125 10.20 -2.50 -13.35
C PHE A 125 9.83 -3.96 -13.09
N ASP A 126 10.77 -4.87 -13.35
CA ASP A 126 10.64 -6.30 -13.13
C ASP A 126 11.51 -6.73 -11.96
N PHE A 127 10.89 -7.23 -10.91
CA PHE A 127 11.52 -7.66 -9.66
C PHE A 127 11.72 -9.19 -9.61
N GLY A 128 11.47 -9.87 -10.74
CA GLY A 128 11.54 -11.33 -10.84
C GLY A 128 10.21 -12.00 -10.47
N GLU A 129 9.77 -11.86 -9.24
CA GLU A 129 8.52 -12.45 -8.76
C GLU A 129 7.28 -11.67 -9.23
N TRP A 130 7.41 -10.39 -9.44
CA TRP A 130 6.34 -9.51 -9.90
C TRP A 130 6.89 -8.35 -10.74
N LYS A 131 5.99 -7.71 -11.49
CA LYS A 131 6.32 -6.58 -12.37
C LYS A 131 5.33 -5.45 -12.15
N SER A 132 5.81 -4.23 -12.36
CA SER A 132 4.95 -3.06 -12.35
C SER A 132 5.28 -2.12 -13.48
N GLU A 133 4.24 -1.57 -14.11
CA GLU A 133 4.40 -0.27 -14.74
C GLU A 133 4.72 0.76 -13.67
N VAL A 134 5.54 1.75 -14.04
CA VAL A 134 5.89 2.85 -13.17
C VAL A 134 5.49 4.19 -13.79
N ALA A 135 5.13 5.13 -12.93
CA ALA A 135 4.96 6.54 -13.25
C ALA A 135 6.15 7.33 -12.73
N THR A 136 6.36 8.53 -13.21
CA THR A 136 7.34 9.47 -12.63
C THR A 136 6.64 10.53 -11.80
N ARG A 137 7.33 10.99 -10.74
CA ARG A 137 6.97 12.14 -9.94
C ARG A 137 8.19 13.03 -9.74
N LYS A 138 8.01 14.34 -9.92
CA LYS A 138 9.00 15.34 -9.51
C LYS A 138 8.74 15.71 -8.07
N ASN A 139 9.72 15.50 -7.22
CA ASN A 139 9.65 15.79 -5.79
C ASN A 139 9.91 17.28 -5.49
N PRO A 140 9.43 17.79 -4.33
CA PRO A 140 9.65 19.20 -3.95
C PRO A 140 11.12 19.59 -3.86
N ASP A 141 12.02 18.65 -3.54
CA ASP A 141 13.47 18.83 -3.49
C ASP A 141 14.15 18.79 -4.87
N GLY A 142 13.37 18.60 -5.94
CA GLY A 142 13.84 18.51 -7.31
C GLY A 142 14.28 17.12 -7.76
N THR A 143 14.30 16.13 -6.87
CA THR A 143 14.58 14.73 -7.25
C THR A 143 13.43 14.14 -8.06
N ILE A 144 13.70 13.07 -8.78
CA ILE A 144 12.70 12.30 -9.53
C ILE A 144 12.49 10.96 -8.84
N SER A 145 11.23 10.56 -8.72
CA SER A 145 10.86 9.24 -8.27
C SER A 145 10.15 8.46 -9.38
N PHE A 146 10.45 7.16 -9.47
CA PHE A 146 9.61 6.19 -10.18
C PHE A 146 8.71 5.49 -9.17
N ILE A 147 7.40 5.46 -9.46
CA ILE A 147 6.39 4.96 -8.53
C ILE A 147 5.61 3.86 -9.21
N THR A 148 5.49 2.71 -8.56
CA THR A 148 4.71 1.57 -9.07
C THR A 148 3.22 1.91 -9.12
N ILE A 149 2.53 1.52 -10.19
CA ILE A 149 1.13 1.90 -10.42
C ILE A 149 0.18 0.74 -10.71
N VAL A 150 0.68 -0.51 -10.71
CA VAL A 150 -0.20 -1.67 -10.89
C VAL A 150 -0.98 -1.98 -9.62
N PRO A 151 -2.23 -2.43 -9.72
CA PRO A 151 -3.01 -2.88 -8.57
C PRO A 151 -2.27 -3.95 -7.76
N GLY A 152 -2.35 -3.88 -6.44
CA GLY A 152 -1.71 -4.82 -5.51
C GLY A 152 -0.22 -4.54 -5.24
N ALA A 153 0.43 -3.68 -6.02
CA ALA A 153 1.81 -3.24 -5.79
C ALA A 153 1.97 -1.73 -6.05
N MET A 154 0.90 -0.97 -5.82
CA MET A 154 0.87 0.47 -6.07
C MET A 154 1.58 1.25 -4.96
N GLY A 155 2.35 2.27 -5.36
CA GLY A 155 2.88 3.26 -4.43
C GLY A 155 4.29 2.98 -3.91
N PHE A 156 4.96 1.90 -4.34
CA PHE A 156 6.38 1.76 -4.06
C PHE A 156 7.16 2.85 -4.80
N GLU A 157 7.85 3.68 -4.02
CA GLU A 157 8.57 4.83 -4.53
C GLU A 157 10.07 4.57 -4.59
N PHE A 158 10.64 4.72 -5.78
CA PHE A 158 12.06 4.59 -6.05
C PHE A 158 12.63 5.97 -6.41
N VAL A 159 13.31 6.60 -5.45
CA VAL A 159 13.96 7.90 -5.66
C VAL A 159 15.25 7.71 -6.46
N VAL A 160 15.40 8.48 -7.54
CA VAL A 160 16.59 8.42 -8.39
C VAL A 160 17.73 9.20 -7.76
N GLY A 161 18.85 8.55 -7.54
CA GLY A 161 20.07 9.19 -7.06
C GLY A 161 20.81 9.99 -8.13
N SER A 162 21.54 11.02 -7.70
CA SER A 162 22.25 11.99 -8.57
C SER A 162 23.74 11.68 -8.79
N GLY A 163 24.23 10.52 -8.39
CA GLY A 163 25.64 10.12 -8.52
C GLY A 163 26.08 9.82 -9.97
N PRO A 164 27.37 9.54 -10.20
CA PRO A 164 27.91 9.17 -11.51
C PRO A 164 27.32 7.85 -12.03
N LYS A 165 26.97 6.93 -11.14
CA LYS A 165 26.09 5.80 -11.41
C LYS A 165 24.73 6.10 -10.81
N ARG A 166 23.66 5.81 -11.54
CA ARG A 166 22.32 5.99 -11.04
C ARG A 166 22.00 4.94 -9.99
N THR A 167 21.32 5.38 -8.98
CA THR A 167 20.76 4.49 -7.96
C THR A 167 19.26 4.66 -7.94
N LEU A 168 18.56 3.62 -7.48
CA LEU A 168 17.14 3.64 -7.14
C LEU A 168 17.04 3.36 -5.65
N THR A 169 16.50 4.30 -4.89
CA THR A 169 16.40 4.18 -3.44
C THR A 169 14.95 4.03 -3.03
N ILE A 170 14.62 2.94 -2.35
CA ILE A 170 13.33 2.74 -1.68
C ILE A 170 13.51 2.84 -0.18
N ARG A 171 12.55 3.46 0.50
CA ARG A 171 12.55 3.65 1.95
C ARG A 171 11.29 3.08 2.57
N ASP A 172 11.45 2.42 3.69
CA ASP A 172 10.37 2.13 4.62
C ASP A 172 10.54 2.95 5.92
N ALA A 173 9.74 2.67 6.95
CA ALA A 173 9.79 3.42 8.21
C ALA A 173 11.10 3.21 9.00
N GLN A 174 11.91 2.20 8.68
CA GLN A 174 13.08 1.77 9.47
C GLN A 174 14.35 1.65 8.63
N HIS A 175 14.22 1.46 7.31
CA HIS A 175 15.35 1.12 6.44
C HIS A 175 15.32 1.91 5.14
N GLU A 176 16.52 2.08 4.58
CA GLU A 176 16.73 2.57 3.24
C GLU A 176 17.48 1.50 2.44
N TYR A 177 16.94 1.15 1.28
CA TYR A 177 17.53 0.17 0.38
C TYR A 177 17.93 0.84 -0.92
N VAL A 178 19.21 0.81 -1.21
CA VAL A 178 19.79 1.39 -2.42
C VAL A 178 20.05 0.28 -3.43
N PHE A 179 19.45 0.39 -4.58
CA PHE A 179 19.74 -0.45 -5.73
C PHE A 179 20.75 0.27 -6.61
N GLU A 180 21.89 -0.38 -6.85
CA GLU A 180 22.98 0.16 -7.65
C GLU A 180 22.90 -0.33 -9.09
N GLU A 181 23.16 0.56 -10.05
CA GLU A 181 23.23 0.24 -11.47
C GLU A 181 24.43 -0.69 -11.75
N ARG A 182 24.17 -1.76 -12.52
CA ARG A 182 25.16 -2.73 -13.00
C ARG A 182 25.59 -2.47 -14.44
#